data_380f4f346f86f33b97843cf73051e8bf
#
_entry.id   380f4f346f86f33b97843cf73051e8bf
#
_cell.length_a   1.000
_cell.length_b   1.000
_cell.length_c   1.000
_cell.angle_alpha   90.00
_cell.angle_beta   90.00
_cell.angle_gamma   90.00
#
_symmetry.space_group_name_H-M   'P 1'
#
loop_
_entity.id
_entity.type
_entity.pdbx_description
1 polymer ?
#
loop_
_entity_poly.entity_id
_entity_poly.type
_entity_poly.pdbx_seq_one_letter_code
_entity_poly.pdbx_strand_id
1 'polypeptide(L)'
;MRTMKIAALQMVSTPDVARNLEAAGRLLAEAAAQGAELAALPEYFCILGLDDRAKLAHAETPGDGPIQHFLAEAAQRHAMWIVGGTLPIRSANADRALNRCIVHAPDGREAAHYDKVHLFAFDEGERRYD
;
A
#
# COMPACT_ATOMS: atom_id res chain seq x y z
N MET A 1 -11.40 21.59 20.29
CA MET A 1 -10.67 20.43 19.76
C MET A 1 -11.37 19.95 18.51
N ARG A 2 -10.65 19.82 17.42
CA ARG A 2 -11.21 19.29 16.17
C ARG A 2 -11.21 17.75 16.21
N THR A 3 -12.33 17.15 15.84
CA THR A 3 -12.44 15.71 15.67
C THR A 3 -12.19 15.35 14.22
N MET A 4 -11.37 14.33 13.98
CA MET A 4 -11.09 13.79 12.67
C MET A 4 -11.70 12.40 12.55
N LYS A 5 -12.49 12.16 11.50
CA LYS A 5 -13.00 10.83 11.21
C LYS A 5 -11.96 10.07 10.37
N ILE A 6 -11.52 8.92 10.87
CA ILE A 6 -10.57 8.07 10.18
C ILE A 6 -11.21 6.71 9.89
N ALA A 7 -10.74 6.06 8.83
CA ALA A 7 -11.18 4.73 8.45
C ALA A 7 -9.99 3.78 8.40
N ALA A 8 -10.09 2.66 9.10
CA ALA A 8 -9.16 1.55 8.97
C ALA A 8 -9.83 0.52 8.06
N LEU A 9 -9.21 0.26 6.91
CA LEU A 9 -9.78 -0.62 5.90
C LEU A 9 -9.23 -2.03 6.04
N GLN A 10 -10.12 -2.99 6.10
CA GLN A 10 -9.77 -4.41 6.14
C GLN A 10 -10.13 -5.04 4.81
N MET A 11 -9.20 -5.82 4.26
CA MET A 11 -9.43 -6.49 2.98
C MET A 11 -8.69 -7.82 2.93
N VAL A 12 -9.15 -8.68 2.04
CA VAL A 12 -8.47 -9.93 1.73
C VAL A 12 -7.72 -9.73 0.42
N SER A 13 -6.42 -9.50 0.53
CA SER A 13 -5.57 -9.29 -0.64
C SER A 13 -5.22 -10.63 -1.29
N THR A 14 -5.01 -10.59 -2.60
CA THR A 14 -4.77 -11.75 -3.47
C THR A 14 -3.45 -11.58 -4.22
N PRO A 15 -2.99 -12.59 -4.96
CA PRO A 15 -1.85 -12.43 -5.86
C PRO A 15 -2.10 -11.50 -7.06
N ASP A 16 -3.35 -11.13 -7.31
CA ASP A 16 -3.75 -10.31 -8.46
C ASP A 16 -3.81 -8.83 -8.07
N VAL A 17 -2.84 -8.04 -8.53
CA VAL A 17 -2.74 -6.61 -8.22
C VAL A 17 -4.00 -5.85 -8.68
N ALA A 18 -4.47 -6.11 -9.89
CA ALA A 18 -5.63 -5.39 -10.42
C ALA A 18 -6.88 -5.60 -9.56
N ARG A 19 -7.13 -6.83 -9.12
CA ARG A 19 -8.24 -7.15 -8.21
C ARG A 19 -8.10 -6.44 -6.87
N ASN A 20 -6.89 -6.41 -6.35
CA ASN A 20 -6.64 -5.77 -5.06
C ASN A 20 -6.84 -4.25 -5.13
N LEU A 21 -6.40 -3.61 -6.21
CA LEU A 21 -6.61 -2.18 -6.42
C LEU A 21 -8.10 -1.86 -6.59
N GLU A 22 -8.85 -2.71 -7.29
CA GLU A 22 -10.29 -2.55 -7.43
C GLU A 22 -10.99 -2.64 -6.07
N ALA A 23 -10.65 -3.65 -5.27
CA ALA A 23 -11.21 -3.82 -3.92
C ALA A 23 -10.86 -2.63 -3.01
N ALA A 24 -9.60 -2.20 -3.03
CA ALA A 24 -9.16 -1.03 -2.27
C ALA A 24 -9.90 0.23 -2.70
N GLY A 25 -10.09 0.41 -4.01
CA GLY A 25 -10.83 1.55 -4.55
C GLY A 25 -12.27 1.63 -4.05
N ARG A 26 -12.96 0.50 -3.98
CA ARG A 26 -14.32 0.45 -3.43
C ARG A 26 -14.34 0.81 -1.96
N LEU A 27 -13.40 0.30 -1.17
CA LEU A 27 -13.32 0.59 0.26
C LEU A 27 -12.98 2.06 0.52
N LEU A 28 -12.09 2.63 -0.26
CA LEU A 28 -11.74 4.06 -0.16
C LEU A 28 -12.92 4.95 -0.50
N ALA A 29 -13.68 4.62 -1.55
CA ALA A 29 -14.88 5.35 -1.92
C ALA A 29 -15.95 5.27 -0.82
N GLU A 30 -16.12 4.11 -0.21
CA GLU A 30 -17.07 3.92 0.90
C GLU A 30 -16.64 4.74 2.12
N ALA A 31 -15.34 4.73 2.47
CA ALA A 31 -14.80 5.53 3.56
C ALA A 31 -15.06 7.03 3.31
N ALA A 32 -14.80 7.50 2.10
CA ALA A 32 -15.05 8.89 1.72
C ALA A 32 -16.53 9.25 1.82
N ALA A 33 -17.43 8.36 1.39
CA ALA A 33 -18.88 8.57 1.48
C ALA A 33 -19.36 8.68 2.93
N GLN A 34 -18.67 8.03 3.87
CA GLN A 34 -18.96 8.14 5.30
C GLN A 34 -18.28 9.33 5.97
N GLY A 35 -17.59 10.17 5.23
CA GLY A 35 -16.97 11.39 5.74
C GLY A 35 -15.58 11.20 6.32
N ALA A 36 -14.89 10.12 6.01
CA ALA A 36 -13.52 9.94 6.45
C ALA A 36 -12.60 11.02 5.85
N GLU A 37 -11.70 11.56 6.67
CA GLU A 37 -10.69 12.52 6.26
C GLU A 37 -9.34 11.86 6.03
N LEU A 38 -9.16 10.65 6.59
CA LEU A 38 -7.99 9.81 6.42
C LEU A 38 -8.43 8.35 6.38
N ALA A 39 -7.86 7.59 5.46
CA ALA A 39 -8.06 6.15 5.38
C ALA A 39 -6.72 5.43 5.39
N ALA A 40 -6.64 4.30 6.07
CA ALA A 40 -5.46 3.45 6.11
C ALA A 40 -5.75 2.08 5.51
N LEU A 41 -4.90 1.66 4.58
CA LEU A 41 -4.92 0.34 3.97
C LEU A 41 -3.95 -0.60 4.70
N PRO A 42 -4.15 -1.92 4.63
CA PRO A 42 -3.28 -2.87 5.33
C PRO A 42 -1.94 -3.09 4.61
N GLU A 43 -0.99 -3.67 5.35
CA GLU A 43 0.30 -4.10 4.79
C GLU A 43 0.06 -5.02 3.58
N TYR A 44 0.82 -4.80 2.49
CA TYR A 44 0.69 -5.55 1.24
C TYR A 44 -0.74 -5.60 0.70
N PHE A 45 -1.48 -4.50 0.84
CA PHE A 45 -2.85 -4.43 0.34
C PHE A 45 -2.95 -4.76 -1.15
N CYS A 46 -1.89 -4.44 -1.90
CA CYS A 46 -1.87 -4.51 -3.35
C CYS A 46 -1.45 -5.88 -3.89
N ILE A 47 -0.75 -6.68 -3.11
CA ILE A 47 -0.27 -7.99 -3.55
C ILE A 47 0.08 -8.87 -2.35
N LEU A 48 -0.52 -10.03 -2.27
CA LEU A 48 -0.31 -10.97 -1.18
C LEU A 48 -0.47 -12.42 -1.69
N GLY A 49 0.25 -13.33 -1.07
CA GLY A 49 0.14 -14.75 -1.42
C GLY A 49 1.14 -15.22 -2.47
N LEU A 50 2.04 -14.34 -2.91
CA LEU A 50 3.14 -14.69 -3.80
C LEU A 50 4.43 -14.86 -3.01
N ASP A 51 5.39 -15.61 -3.57
CA ASP A 51 6.74 -15.66 -3.03
C ASP A 51 7.47 -14.30 -3.26
N ASP A 52 8.60 -14.14 -2.61
CA ASP A 52 9.36 -12.87 -2.67
C ASP A 52 9.82 -12.53 -4.09
N ARG A 53 10.13 -13.55 -4.88
CA ARG A 53 10.56 -13.35 -6.27
C ARG A 53 9.43 -12.80 -7.13
N ALA A 54 8.22 -13.31 -6.95
CA ALA A 54 7.05 -12.83 -7.67
C ALA A 54 6.67 -11.41 -7.25
N LYS A 55 6.78 -11.09 -5.96
CA LYS A 55 6.59 -9.72 -5.46
C LYS A 55 7.60 -8.76 -6.07
N LEU A 56 8.85 -9.20 -6.23
CA LEU A 56 9.91 -8.39 -6.82
C LEU A 56 9.57 -7.97 -8.27
N ALA A 57 8.89 -8.83 -9.02
CA ALA A 57 8.44 -8.51 -10.37
C ALA A 57 7.42 -7.37 -10.41
N HIS A 58 6.70 -7.13 -9.31
CA HIS A 58 5.73 -6.04 -9.17
C HIS A 58 6.29 -4.81 -8.45
N ALA A 59 7.57 -4.83 -8.06
CA ALA A 59 8.19 -3.69 -7.39
C ALA A 59 8.23 -2.48 -8.33
N GLU A 60 7.78 -1.34 -7.80
CA GLU A 60 7.69 -0.11 -8.58
C GLU A 60 8.89 0.81 -8.34
N THR A 61 9.19 1.63 -9.32
CA THR A 61 10.16 2.72 -9.17
C THR A 61 9.61 3.74 -8.17
N PRO A 62 10.43 4.26 -7.25
CA PRO A 62 9.97 5.32 -6.35
C PRO A 62 9.34 6.49 -7.12
N GLY A 63 8.12 6.86 -6.75
CA GLY A 63 7.37 7.94 -7.37
C GLY A 63 6.66 7.59 -8.67
N ASP A 64 6.80 6.37 -9.17
CA ASP A 64 6.21 5.97 -10.44
C ASP A 64 5.76 4.51 -10.44
N GLY A 65 4.55 4.27 -10.92
CA GLY A 65 3.99 2.94 -11.07
C GLY A 65 2.49 2.90 -10.80
N PRO A 66 1.80 1.86 -11.29
CA PRO A 66 0.33 1.79 -11.20
C PRO A 66 -0.22 1.81 -9.78
N ILE A 67 0.47 1.18 -8.83
CA ILE A 67 0.01 1.16 -7.43
C ILE A 67 0.13 2.55 -6.81
N GLN A 68 1.27 3.21 -7.00
CA GLN A 68 1.50 4.57 -6.49
C GLN A 68 0.55 5.57 -7.15
N HIS A 69 0.33 5.45 -8.46
CA HIS A 69 -0.64 6.30 -9.18
C HIS A 69 -2.05 6.09 -8.68
N PHE A 70 -2.44 4.85 -8.40
CA PHE A 70 -3.74 4.53 -7.81
C PHE A 70 -3.94 5.25 -6.47
N LEU A 71 -2.95 5.19 -5.58
CA LEU A 71 -3.02 5.83 -4.26
C LEU A 71 -3.12 7.35 -4.38
N ALA A 72 -2.29 7.95 -5.22
CA ALA A 72 -2.28 9.40 -5.45
C ALA A 72 -3.60 9.88 -6.03
N GLU A 73 -4.12 9.17 -7.02
CA GLU A 73 -5.38 9.51 -7.69
C GLU A 73 -6.57 9.36 -6.75
N ALA A 74 -6.60 8.31 -5.94
CA ALA A 74 -7.66 8.10 -4.96
C ALA A 74 -7.67 9.20 -3.89
N ALA A 75 -6.48 9.58 -3.38
CA ALA A 75 -6.35 10.65 -2.41
C ALA A 75 -6.89 11.98 -2.97
N GLN A 76 -6.55 12.30 -4.20
CA GLN A 76 -7.01 13.51 -4.87
C GLN A 76 -8.50 13.47 -5.16
N ARG A 77 -9.00 12.36 -5.69
CA ARG A 77 -10.42 12.18 -6.03
C ARG A 77 -11.32 12.36 -4.83
N HIS A 78 -10.93 11.82 -3.69
CA HIS A 78 -11.74 11.85 -2.47
C HIS A 78 -11.34 12.98 -1.51
N ALA A 79 -10.36 13.79 -1.86
CA ALA A 79 -9.81 14.85 -1.01
C ALA A 79 -9.49 14.31 0.41
N MET A 80 -8.84 13.18 0.47
CA MET A 80 -8.64 12.40 1.68
C MET A 80 -7.18 11.98 1.83
N TRP A 81 -6.64 12.07 3.04
CA TRP A 81 -5.34 11.49 3.36
C TRP A 81 -5.42 9.97 3.22
N ILE A 82 -4.44 9.36 2.55
CA ILE A 82 -4.36 7.92 2.45
C ILE A 82 -3.02 7.44 2.99
N VAL A 83 -3.09 6.58 4.02
CA VAL A 83 -1.95 5.78 4.46
C VAL A 83 -2.01 4.49 3.67
N GLY A 84 -1.12 4.34 2.70
CA GLY A 84 -1.22 3.36 1.62
C GLY A 84 -0.78 1.95 2.00
N GLY A 85 -0.98 1.53 3.24
CA GLY A 85 -0.54 0.21 3.67
C GLY A 85 0.95 0.02 3.39
N THR A 86 1.31 -1.02 2.66
CA THR A 86 2.65 -1.14 2.10
C THR A 86 2.60 -1.72 0.69
N LEU A 87 3.64 -1.42 -0.08
CA LEU A 87 3.81 -1.94 -1.44
C LEU A 87 5.31 -2.18 -1.70
N PRO A 88 5.63 -3.09 -2.64
CA PRO A 88 7.03 -3.33 -2.99
C PRO A 88 7.57 -2.19 -3.85
N ILE A 89 8.70 -1.63 -3.44
CA ILE A 89 9.42 -0.57 -4.15
C ILE A 89 10.82 -1.08 -4.50
N ARG A 90 11.28 -0.79 -5.70
CA ARG A 90 12.63 -1.15 -6.14
C ARG A 90 13.69 -0.50 -5.25
N SER A 91 14.67 -1.30 -4.86
CA SER A 91 15.81 -0.84 -4.08
C SER A 91 17.07 -0.80 -4.94
N ALA A 92 18.18 -0.34 -4.36
CA ALA A 92 19.47 -0.39 -5.00
C ALA A 92 19.94 -1.83 -5.27
N ASN A 93 19.44 -2.79 -4.50
CA ASN A 93 19.70 -4.22 -4.71
C ASN A 93 18.57 -4.81 -5.58
N ALA A 94 18.92 -5.26 -6.80
CA ALA A 94 17.95 -5.81 -7.74
C ALA A 94 17.26 -7.10 -7.25
N ASP A 95 17.85 -7.78 -6.27
CA ASP A 95 17.30 -9.02 -5.72
C ASP A 95 16.32 -8.78 -4.56
N ARG A 96 16.15 -7.53 -4.14
CA ARG A 96 15.30 -7.18 -2.99
C ARG A 96 14.44 -5.95 -3.28
N ALA A 97 13.22 -5.99 -2.78
CA ALA A 97 12.33 -4.83 -2.78
C ALA A 97 12.22 -4.26 -1.38
N LEU A 98 12.04 -2.94 -1.31
CA LEU A 98 11.65 -2.28 -0.06
C LEU A 98 10.16 -2.56 0.17
N ASN A 99 9.78 -2.73 1.42
CA ASN A 99 8.39 -2.80 1.83
C ASN A 99 8.02 -1.41 2.36
N ARG A 100 7.45 -0.58 1.49
CA ARG A 100 7.28 0.85 1.75
C ARG A 100 5.84 1.22 2.02
N CYS A 101 5.63 1.95 3.11
CA CYS A 101 4.38 2.65 3.37
C CYS A 101 4.49 4.07 2.82
N ILE A 102 3.54 4.48 1.99
CA ILE A 102 3.50 5.83 1.44
C ILE A 102 2.23 6.53 1.91
N VAL A 103 2.37 7.77 2.36
CA VAL A 103 1.24 8.61 2.74
C VAL A 103 1.02 9.66 1.64
N HIS A 104 -0.19 9.68 1.08
CA HIS A 104 -0.60 10.68 0.10
C HIS A 104 -1.52 11.71 0.75
N ALA A 105 -1.26 12.98 0.47
CA ALA A 105 -2.09 14.09 0.92
C ALA A 105 -3.34 14.23 0.02
N PRO A 106 -4.37 14.99 0.46
CA PRO A 106 -5.60 15.16 -0.31
C PRO A 106 -5.43 15.79 -1.70
N ASP A 107 -4.30 16.42 -1.98
CA ASP A 107 -3.98 16.93 -3.33
C ASP A 107 -3.30 15.87 -4.23
N GLY A 108 -3.07 14.67 -3.72
CA GLY A 108 -2.45 13.56 -4.44
C GLY A 108 -0.94 13.48 -4.32
N ARG A 109 -0.28 14.46 -3.68
CA ARG A 109 1.19 14.42 -3.53
C ARG A 109 1.61 13.38 -2.49
N GLU A 110 2.79 12.81 -2.68
CA GLU A 110 3.43 12.00 -1.66
C GLU A 110 3.90 12.93 -0.52
N ALA A 111 3.28 12.79 0.64
CA ALA A 111 3.60 13.62 1.80
C ALA A 111 4.71 13.03 2.66
N ALA A 112 4.79 11.70 2.73
CA ALA A 112 5.77 10.99 3.52
C ALA A 112 5.87 9.53 3.08
N HIS A 113 6.97 8.88 3.44
CA HIS A 113 7.07 7.44 3.30
C HIS A 113 7.96 6.86 4.39
N TYR A 114 7.79 5.56 4.64
CA TYR A 114 8.60 4.80 5.59
C TYR A 114 8.88 3.43 5.00
N ASP A 115 10.14 3.01 5.06
CA ASP A 115 10.54 1.66 4.65
C ASP A 115 10.66 0.78 5.88
N LYS A 116 9.96 -0.35 5.88
CA LYS A 116 9.96 -1.29 6.98
C LYS A 116 11.39 -1.78 7.25
N VAL A 117 11.87 -1.60 8.47
CA VAL A 117 13.23 -1.94 8.88
C VAL A 117 13.29 -3.37 9.41
N HIS A 118 12.33 -3.75 10.24
CA HIS A 118 12.25 -5.10 10.81
C HIS A 118 11.38 -5.97 9.93
N LEU A 119 12.01 -6.64 8.96
CA LEU A 119 11.31 -7.54 8.06
C LEU A 119 10.90 -8.81 8.80
N PHE A 120 9.75 -9.37 8.38
CA PHE A 120 9.34 -10.67 8.87
C PHE A 120 10.31 -11.73 8.36
N ALA A 121 10.97 -12.42 9.28
CA ALA A 121 11.85 -13.54 8.97
C ALA A 121 11.35 -14.75 9.71
N PHE A 122 11.05 -15.82 8.99
CA PHE A 122 10.58 -17.07 9.54
C PHE A 122 11.42 -18.20 8.96
N ASP A 123 12.04 -18.99 9.83
CA ASP A 123 12.86 -20.12 9.45
C ASP A 123 12.11 -21.41 9.81
N GLU A 124 11.66 -22.13 8.81
CA GLU A 124 10.97 -23.41 8.97
C GLU A 124 11.80 -24.49 8.28
N GLY A 125 12.85 -24.97 8.97
CA GLY A 125 13.76 -25.95 8.41
C GLY A 125 14.53 -25.40 7.21
N GLU A 126 14.26 -25.92 6.01
CA GLU A 126 14.94 -25.49 4.78
C GLU A 126 14.33 -24.25 4.13
N ARG A 127 13.23 -23.73 4.67
CA ARG A 127 12.53 -22.55 4.12
C ARG A 127 12.76 -21.33 5.00
N ARG A 128 13.26 -20.26 4.38
CA ARG A 128 13.42 -18.98 5.04
C ARG A 128 12.53 -17.95 4.37
N TYR A 129 11.75 -17.25 5.18
CA TYR A 129 10.86 -16.17 4.73
C TYR A 129 11.38 -14.86 5.32
N ASP A 130 11.71 -13.91 4.46
CA ASP A 130 12.12 -12.57 4.83
C ASP A 130 11.03 -11.55 4.50
#